data_c7b338306cd4c612817fbfb85e15362b
#
_entry.id   c7b338306cd4c612817fbfb85e15362b
#
_cell.length_a   1.000
_cell.length_b   1.000
_cell.length_c   1.000
_cell.angle_alpha   90.00
_cell.angle_beta   90.00
_cell.angle_gamma   90.00
#
_symmetry.space_group_name_H-M   'P 1'
#
loop_
_entity.id
_entity.type
_entity.pdbx_description
1 polymer ?
#
loop_
_entity_poly.entity_id
_entity_poly.type
_entity_poly.pdbx_seq_one_letter_code
_entity_poly.pdbx_strand_id
1 'polypeptide(L)'
;GDGYKRQEAVETMPGHRNRGYGKKLIRHVTEFLKGIGAKKIDCIIGKSNLSSIKMHSDCGFKETKEPPVNCWGELEEGRILFRLEI
;
A
#
# COMPACT_ATOMS: atom_id res chain seq x y z
N GLY A 1 -13.48 -6.60 9.95
CA GLY A 1 -12.60 -5.55 9.77
C GLY A 1 -11.72 -5.14 10.86
N ASP A 2 -11.45 -5.59 11.79
CA ASP A 2 -10.65 -5.46 12.98
C ASP A 2 -9.37 -4.63 12.89
N GLY A 3 -9.38 -3.53 12.26
CA GLY A 3 -8.22 -2.66 12.14
C GLY A 3 -7.25 -3.04 11.03
N TYR A 4 -7.53 -4.13 10.31
CA TYR A 4 -6.74 -4.53 9.15
C TYR A 4 -7.48 -4.14 7.88
N LYS A 5 -6.85 -3.33 7.06
CA LYS A 5 -7.37 -2.97 5.75
C LYS A 5 -6.25 -3.14 4.74
N ARG A 6 -6.57 -3.77 3.62
CA ARG A 6 -5.62 -3.93 2.54
C ARG A 6 -5.87 -2.87 1.48
N GLN A 7 -4.83 -2.17 1.14
CA GLN A 7 -4.86 -1.21 0.06
C GLN A 7 -4.30 -1.91 -1.18
N GLU A 8 -5.19 -2.30 -2.07
CA GLU A 8 -4.79 -2.89 -3.34
C GLU A 8 -4.99 -1.84 -4.42
N ALA A 9 -4.27 -1.88 -5.47
CA ALA A 9 -4.47 -1.03 -6.63
C ALA A 9 -4.38 0.48 -6.33
N VAL A 10 -3.38 0.89 -5.58
CA VAL A 10 -3.03 2.30 -5.59
C VAL A 10 -2.23 2.54 -6.85
N GLU A 11 -2.88 2.43 -7.97
CA GLU A 11 -2.29 2.70 -9.24
C GLU A 11 -2.75 4.05 -9.72
N THR A 12 -1.82 4.95 -9.93
CA THR A 12 -2.15 6.22 -10.55
C THR A 12 -2.46 5.99 -12.01
N MET A 13 -3.40 6.74 -12.52
CA MET A 13 -3.72 6.64 -13.93
C MET A 13 -2.54 7.07 -14.79
N PRO A 14 -2.40 6.49 -16.00
CA PRO A 14 -1.37 6.95 -16.92
C PRO A 14 -1.48 8.46 -17.12
N GLY A 15 -0.35 9.13 -17.15
CA GLY A 15 -0.32 10.58 -17.26
C GLY A 15 -0.27 11.33 -15.92
N HIS A 16 -0.60 10.67 -14.85
CA HIS A 16 -0.51 11.28 -13.50
C HIS A 16 0.67 10.77 -12.72
N ARG A 17 1.45 9.87 -13.28
CA ARG A 17 2.62 9.30 -12.62
C ARG A 17 3.67 10.39 -12.39
N ASN A 18 4.38 10.29 -11.28
CA ASN A 18 5.47 11.21 -10.93
C ASN A 18 5.03 12.66 -10.73
N ARG A 19 3.75 12.91 -10.53
CA ARG A 19 3.24 14.26 -10.26
C ARG A 19 2.76 14.44 -8.83
N GLY A 20 3.09 13.51 -7.94
CA GLY A 20 2.69 13.58 -6.55
C GLY A 20 1.27 13.13 -6.26
N TYR A 21 0.50 12.79 -7.28
CA TYR A 21 -0.88 12.35 -7.06
C TYR A 21 -0.95 11.01 -6.34
N GLY A 22 -0.01 10.12 -6.64
CA GLY A 22 0.05 8.83 -5.96
C GLY A 22 0.27 8.98 -4.46
N LYS A 23 1.20 9.85 -4.08
CA LYS A 23 1.47 10.12 -2.66
C LYS A 23 0.28 10.76 -1.97
N LYS A 24 -0.38 11.70 -2.65
CA LYS A 24 -1.59 12.33 -2.11
C LYS A 24 -2.70 11.32 -1.91
N LEU A 25 -2.88 10.41 -2.85
CA LEU A 25 -3.87 9.35 -2.75
C LEU A 25 -3.56 8.43 -1.57
N ILE A 26 -2.32 7.99 -1.44
CA ILE A 26 -1.92 7.14 -0.32
C ILE A 26 -2.18 7.82 1.02
N ARG A 27 -1.81 9.08 1.14
CA ARG A 27 -2.03 9.84 2.37
C ARG A 27 -3.51 10.01 2.67
N HIS A 28 -4.29 10.29 1.65
CA HIS A 28 -5.73 10.46 1.80
C HIS A 28 -6.41 9.18 2.28
N VAL A 29 -6.06 8.05 1.66
CA VAL A 29 -6.57 6.73 2.06
C VAL A 29 -6.12 6.40 3.47
N THR A 30 -4.86 6.69 3.81
CA THR A 30 -4.33 6.46 5.15
C THR A 30 -5.12 7.23 6.20
N GLU A 31 -5.38 8.51 5.96
CA GLU A 31 -6.15 9.33 6.88
C GLU A 31 -7.59 8.83 7.02
N PHE A 32 -8.20 8.43 5.92
CA PHE A 32 -9.54 7.89 5.94
C PHE A 32 -9.60 6.62 6.79
N LEU A 33 -8.68 5.68 6.55
CA LEU A 33 -8.65 4.42 7.29
C LEU A 33 -8.33 4.63 8.76
N LYS A 34 -7.44 5.56 9.06
CA LYS A 34 -7.12 5.94 10.42
C LYS A 34 -8.38 6.48 11.13
N GLY A 35 -9.16 7.29 10.45
CA GLY A 35 -10.39 7.86 10.99
C GLY A 35 -11.45 6.84 11.32
N ILE A 36 -11.46 5.69 10.65
CA ILE A 36 -12.41 4.60 10.94
C ILE A 36 -11.82 3.53 11.85
N GLY A 37 -10.68 3.79 12.46
CA GLY A 37 -10.10 2.91 13.48
C GLY A 37 -9.15 1.85 12.98
N ALA A 38 -8.68 1.95 11.75
CA ALA A 38 -7.66 1.02 11.25
C ALA A 38 -6.36 1.23 12.03
N LYS A 39 -5.68 0.13 12.33
CA LYS A 39 -4.41 0.18 13.08
C LYS A 39 -3.21 -0.10 12.21
N LYS A 40 -3.41 -0.72 11.06
CA LYS A 40 -2.36 -0.97 10.09
C LYS A 40 -2.96 -1.08 8.71
N ILE A 41 -2.15 -0.76 7.71
CA ILE A 41 -2.54 -0.84 6.32
C ILE A 41 -1.50 -1.68 5.59
N ASP A 42 -1.92 -2.73 4.92
CA ASP A 42 -1.03 -3.57 4.12
C ASP A 42 -1.25 -3.29 2.65
N CYS A 43 -0.15 -3.23 1.91
CA CYS A 43 -0.16 -3.09 0.47
C CYS A 43 0.71 -4.16 -0.17
N ILE A 44 0.26 -4.72 -1.28
CA ILE A 44 1.04 -5.66 -2.05
C ILE A 44 1.55 -4.95 -3.29
N ILE A 45 2.87 -4.88 -3.45
CA ILE A 45 3.51 -4.11 -4.51
C ILE A 45 4.44 -5.03 -5.29
N GLY A 46 4.41 -4.93 -6.60
CA GLY A 46 5.31 -5.70 -7.46
C GLY A 46 6.78 -5.33 -7.21
N LYS A 47 7.65 -6.33 -7.18
CA LYS A 47 9.09 -6.11 -6.91
C LYS A 47 9.74 -5.18 -7.92
N SER A 48 9.25 -5.16 -9.15
CA SER A 48 9.79 -4.31 -10.20
C SER A 48 9.16 -2.93 -10.24
N ASN A 49 8.12 -2.69 -9.45
CA ASN A 49 7.41 -1.41 -9.44
C ASN A 49 8.10 -0.43 -8.50
N LEU A 50 9.26 0.05 -8.90
CA LEU A 50 10.10 0.92 -8.07
C LEU A 50 9.42 2.23 -7.71
N SER A 51 8.61 2.77 -8.62
CA SER A 51 7.85 4.01 -8.36
C SER A 51 6.89 3.84 -7.20
N SER A 52 6.15 2.75 -7.20
CA SER A 52 5.18 2.47 -6.14
C SER A 52 5.88 2.18 -4.82
N ILE A 53 6.98 1.43 -4.87
CA ILE A 53 7.79 1.13 -3.67
C ILE A 53 8.27 2.44 -3.05
N LYS A 54 8.79 3.35 -3.86
CA LYS A 54 9.26 4.64 -3.37
C LYS A 54 8.13 5.47 -2.79
N MET A 55 6.99 5.54 -3.49
CA MET A 55 5.84 6.30 -3.00
C MET A 55 5.35 5.81 -1.65
N HIS A 56 5.22 4.50 -1.50
CA HIS A 56 4.76 3.93 -0.24
C HIS A 56 5.79 4.11 0.87
N SER A 57 7.08 3.94 0.56
CA SER A 57 8.15 4.18 1.53
C SER A 57 8.18 5.63 1.98
N ASP A 58 7.99 6.57 1.07
CA ASP A 58 7.95 7.99 1.39
C ASP A 58 6.76 8.35 2.27
N CYS A 59 5.70 7.55 2.21
CA CYS A 59 4.51 7.73 3.04
C CYS A 59 4.56 6.96 4.36
N GLY A 60 5.69 6.33 4.67
CA GLY A 60 5.90 5.64 5.93
C GLY A 60 5.68 4.14 5.90
N PHE A 61 5.30 3.59 4.77
CA PHE A 61 5.17 2.14 4.64
C PHE A 61 6.53 1.49 4.66
N LYS A 62 6.60 0.30 5.24
CA LYS A 62 7.84 -0.47 5.34
C LYS A 62 7.64 -1.86 4.76
N GLU A 63 8.67 -2.35 4.09
CA GLU A 63 8.68 -3.72 3.60
C GLU A 63 8.64 -4.68 4.76
N THR A 64 7.81 -5.71 4.67
CA THR A 64 7.77 -6.77 5.67
C THR A 64 8.43 -8.02 5.12
N LYS A 65 8.74 -8.96 6.01
CA LYS A 65 9.22 -10.28 5.62
C LYS A 65 8.09 -11.27 5.47
N GLU A 66 6.86 -10.82 5.64
CA GLU A 66 5.70 -11.67 5.52
C GLU A 66 5.39 -11.95 4.06
N PRO A 67 4.85 -13.14 3.75
CA PRO A 67 4.50 -13.46 2.37
C PRO A 67 3.38 -12.54 1.86
N PRO A 68 3.44 -12.14 0.58
CA PRO A 68 2.42 -11.26 0.00
C PRO A 68 1.15 -12.04 -0.32
N VAL A 69 0.36 -12.31 0.69
CA VAL A 69 -0.90 -13.01 0.57
C VAL A 69 -2.03 -11.99 0.43
N ASN A 70 -2.86 -12.16 -0.60
CA ASN A 70 -3.96 -11.24 -0.85
C ASN A 70 -5.16 -11.51 0.08
N CYS A 71 -6.23 -10.73 -0.06
CA CYS A 71 -7.40 -10.84 0.81
C CYS A 71 -8.17 -12.15 0.64
N TRP A 72 -7.91 -12.91 -0.42
CA TRP A 72 -8.49 -14.24 -0.62
C TRP A 72 -7.58 -15.36 -0.13
N GLY A 73 -6.46 -15.03 0.50
CA GLY A 73 -5.54 -16.03 1.02
C GLY A 73 -4.58 -16.59 -0.01
N GLU A 74 -4.49 -15.98 -1.19
CA GLU A 74 -3.62 -16.45 -2.26
C GLU A 74 -2.28 -15.71 -2.23
N LEU A 75 -1.21 -16.48 -2.39
CA LEU A 75 0.14 -15.92 -2.46
C LEU A 75 0.35 -15.27 -3.83
N GLU A 76 0.77 -14.01 -3.83
CA GLU A 76 1.08 -13.28 -5.05
C GLU A 76 2.58 -13.26 -5.27
N GLU A 77 3.09 -14.24 -6.01
CA GLU A 77 4.51 -14.34 -6.28
C GLU A 77 5.04 -13.12 -7.05
N GLY A 78 6.30 -12.76 -6.79
CA GLY A 78 6.91 -11.61 -7.42
C GLY A 78 6.48 -10.27 -6.82
N ARG A 79 5.81 -10.29 -5.69
CA ARG A 79 5.37 -9.09 -5.00
C ARG A 79 5.91 -9.03 -3.59
N ILE A 80 5.76 -7.86 -2.97
CA ILE A 80 6.25 -7.60 -1.61
C ILE A 80 5.09 -7.04 -0.80
N LEU A 81 4.98 -7.47 0.44
CA LEU A 81 3.98 -6.91 1.35
C LEU A 81 4.60 -5.73 2.11
N PHE A 82 4.03 -4.56 1.91
CA PHE A 82 4.38 -3.35 2.65
C PHE A 82 3.33 -3.06 3.69
N ARG A 83 3.75 -2.52 4.81
CA ARG A 83 2.85 -2.22 5.92
C ARG A 83 3.11 -0.85 6.49
N LEU A 84 2.03 -0.13 6.76
CA LEU A 84 2.05 1.10 7.54
C LEU A 84 1.31 0.83 8.85
N GLU A 85 1.98 1.06 9.95
CA GLU A 85 1.34 1.01 11.27
C GLU A 85 0.89 2.41 11.64
N ILE A 86 -0.37 2.50 12.02
CA ILE A 86 -1.00 3.77 12.34
C ILE A 86 -1.00 4.01 13.83
#